data_01d094377112704d119bc06ca19f2ab0
#
_entry.id   01d094377112704d119bc06ca19f2ab0
#
_cell.length_a   1.000
_cell.length_b   1.000
_cell.length_c   1.000
_cell.angle_alpha   90.00
_cell.angle_beta   90.00
_cell.angle_gamma   90.00
#
_symmetry.space_group_name_H-M   'P 1'
#
loop_
_entity.id
_entity.type
_entity.pdbx_description
1 polymer ?
#
loop_
_entity_poly.entity_id
_entity_poly.type
_entity_poly.pdbx_seq_one_letter_code
_entity_poly.pdbx_strand_id
1 'polypeptide(L)'
;KSLSNIESCFPYNKDFGNTLKKIALQEFNVENIKSLCIGEVIFKGFTTSMDVPSNGLFTNEPTSSEKLIYIRSLTYGVSAYFIVASEAPYKEVLTAFKDSFMDDYNNPKGVLHNSKIILLTTSDINQEAEVKATFNDLNNFLKNPFMGGKIYGYPIYCTGFYVKNNKIFTRES
;
A
#
# COMPACT_ATOMS: atom_id res chain seq x y z
N LYS A 1 -3.35 -14.30 -11.44
CA LYS A 1 -2.60 -15.09 -10.44
C LYS A 1 -3.60 -15.89 -9.63
N SER A 2 -3.19 -17.02 -9.05
CA SER A 2 -4.02 -17.81 -8.15
C SER A 2 -3.87 -17.32 -6.71
N LEU A 3 -4.84 -17.64 -5.83
CA LEU A 3 -4.75 -17.34 -4.40
C LEU A 3 -3.48 -17.90 -3.75
N SER A 4 -2.99 -19.05 -4.25
CA SER A 4 -1.76 -19.68 -3.76
C SER A 4 -0.49 -18.85 -3.99
N ASN A 5 -0.51 -17.86 -4.87
CA ASN A 5 0.65 -17.08 -5.27
C ASN A 5 0.60 -15.61 -4.80
N ILE A 6 -0.29 -15.28 -3.87
CA ILE A 6 -0.43 -13.92 -3.34
C ILE A 6 0.89 -13.46 -2.69
N GLU A 7 1.53 -14.32 -1.88
CA GLU A 7 2.79 -13.99 -1.22
C GLU A 7 3.91 -13.61 -2.18
N SER A 8 3.91 -14.15 -3.40
CA SER A 8 4.92 -13.81 -4.40
C SER A 8 4.81 -12.37 -4.95
N CYS A 9 3.69 -11.69 -4.64
CA CYS A 9 3.51 -10.27 -4.99
C CYS A 9 4.24 -9.34 -4.01
N PHE A 10 4.68 -9.87 -2.86
CA PHE A 10 5.31 -9.13 -1.78
C PHE A 10 6.69 -9.72 -1.43
N PRO A 11 7.66 -9.70 -2.35
CA PRO A 11 8.95 -10.36 -2.15
C PRO A 11 9.75 -9.75 -0.99
N TYR A 12 9.51 -8.49 -0.66
CA TYR A 12 10.18 -7.76 0.43
C TYR A 12 9.42 -7.76 1.76
N ASN A 13 8.19 -8.27 1.78
CA ASN A 13 7.37 -8.39 2.98
C ASN A 13 6.55 -9.69 2.93
N LYS A 14 7.24 -10.81 3.11
CA LYS A 14 6.62 -12.14 3.03
C LYS A 14 5.56 -12.37 4.10
N ASP A 15 5.73 -11.83 5.28
CA ASP A 15 4.79 -11.97 6.39
C ASP A 15 3.47 -11.27 6.06
N PHE A 16 3.54 -10.09 5.48
CA PHE A 16 2.35 -9.39 4.98
C PHE A 16 1.68 -10.18 3.85
N GLY A 17 2.43 -10.67 2.88
CA GLY A 17 1.91 -11.50 1.79
C GLY A 17 1.22 -12.78 2.29
N ASN A 18 1.78 -13.44 3.30
CA ASN A 18 1.18 -14.62 3.93
C ASN A 18 -0.11 -14.28 4.70
N THR A 19 -0.13 -13.16 5.40
CA THR A 19 -1.33 -12.67 6.10
C THR A 19 -2.45 -12.36 5.11
N LEU A 20 -2.13 -11.64 4.04
CA LEU A 20 -3.06 -11.32 2.97
C LEU A 20 -3.63 -12.58 2.30
N LYS A 21 -2.79 -13.59 2.08
CA LYS A 21 -3.21 -14.89 1.54
C LYS A 21 -4.18 -15.62 2.48
N LYS A 22 -3.91 -15.63 3.78
CA LYS A 22 -4.82 -16.23 4.77
C LYS A 22 -6.19 -15.57 4.76
N ILE A 23 -6.23 -14.24 4.79
CA ILE A 23 -7.47 -13.47 4.72
C ILE A 23 -8.23 -13.78 3.42
N ALA A 24 -7.53 -13.77 2.29
CA ALA A 24 -8.15 -14.05 0.99
C ALA A 24 -8.74 -15.47 0.91
N LEU A 25 -8.07 -16.46 1.50
CA LEU A 25 -8.57 -17.84 1.56
C LEU A 25 -9.80 -18.00 2.46
N GLN A 26 -9.91 -17.18 3.51
CA GLN A 26 -11.06 -17.19 4.41
C GLN A 26 -12.29 -16.50 3.79
N GLU A 27 -12.08 -15.39 3.09
CA GLU A 27 -13.16 -14.53 2.59
C GLU A 27 -13.67 -14.95 1.19
N PHE A 28 -12.82 -15.57 0.39
CA PHE A 28 -13.17 -15.97 -0.97
C PHE A 28 -13.50 -17.46 -1.04
N ASN A 29 -14.64 -17.79 -1.65
CA ASN A 29 -14.91 -19.17 -2.06
C ASN A 29 -14.05 -19.48 -3.31
N VAL A 30 -13.12 -20.43 -3.18
CA VAL A 30 -12.06 -20.70 -4.15
C VAL A 30 -12.54 -21.40 -5.42
N GLU A 31 -13.71 -22.05 -5.39
CA GLU A 31 -14.13 -23.00 -6.44
C GLU A 31 -14.31 -22.37 -7.83
N ASN A 32 -14.69 -21.10 -7.91
CA ASN A 32 -15.04 -20.45 -9.17
C ASN A 32 -14.14 -19.25 -9.55
N ILE A 33 -13.10 -18.96 -8.77
CA ILE A 33 -12.24 -17.80 -9.04
C ILE A 33 -11.32 -18.08 -10.23
N LYS A 34 -11.49 -17.33 -11.31
CA LYS A 34 -10.62 -17.35 -12.49
C LYS A 34 -9.52 -16.30 -12.44
N SER A 35 -9.74 -15.19 -11.75
CA SER A 35 -8.76 -14.11 -11.68
C SER A 35 -8.72 -13.43 -10.33
N LEU A 36 -7.52 -12.95 -9.99
CA LEU A 36 -7.25 -12.07 -8.85
C LEU A 36 -6.58 -10.80 -9.33
N CYS A 37 -7.12 -9.66 -8.93
CA CYS A 37 -6.51 -8.36 -9.12
C CYS A 37 -6.09 -7.82 -7.74
N ILE A 38 -4.79 -7.58 -7.58
CA ILE A 38 -4.23 -7.04 -6.34
C ILE A 38 -3.74 -5.63 -6.66
N GLY A 39 -4.10 -4.67 -5.83
CA GLY A 39 -3.65 -3.30 -5.96
C GLY A 39 -3.39 -2.65 -4.62
N GLU A 40 -2.67 -1.54 -4.69
CA GLU A 40 -2.41 -0.63 -3.58
C GLU A 40 -2.86 0.76 -3.99
N VAL A 41 -3.53 1.44 -3.07
CA VAL A 41 -3.89 2.85 -3.21
C VAL A 41 -3.18 3.62 -2.10
N ILE A 42 -2.46 4.66 -2.49
CA ILE A 42 -1.68 5.50 -1.57
C ILE A 42 -2.15 6.94 -1.69
N PHE A 43 -2.52 7.53 -0.56
CA PHE A 43 -2.78 8.95 -0.45
C PHE A 43 -1.65 9.60 0.34
N LYS A 44 -0.91 10.48 -0.34
CA LYS A 44 0.17 11.26 0.29
C LYS A 44 -0.44 12.47 0.98
N GLY A 45 -0.12 12.65 2.25
CA GLY A 45 -0.55 13.80 3.03
C GLY A 45 0.46 14.93 2.91
N PHE A 46 1.61 14.79 3.58
CA PHE A 46 2.67 15.79 3.58
C PHE A 46 4.04 15.14 3.67
N THR A 47 5.07 15.92 3.33
CA THR A 47 6.47 15.50 3.47
C THR A 47 7.17 16.43 4.43
N THR A 48 7.83 15.85 5.44
CA THR A 48 8.79 16.57 6.28
C THR A 48 10.18 16.39 5.71
N SER A 49 10.98 17.45 5.72
CA SER A 49 12.37 17.43 5.30
C SER A 49 13.24 17.95 6.43
N MET A 50 14.42 17.37 6.57
CA MET A 50 15.44 17.80 7.51
C MET A 50 16.64 18.32 6.73
N ASP A 51 17.05 19.53 7.03
CA ASP A 51 18.35 20.03 6.55
C ASP A 51 19.47 19.46 7.43
N VAL A 52 20.64 19.28 6.82
CA VAL A 52 21.82 18.87 7.59
C VAL A 52 22.16 20.01 8.54
N PRO A 53 22.25 19.73 9.86
CA PRO A 53 22.65 20.74 10.82
C PRO A 53 23.99 21.38 10.46
N SER A 54 24.18 22.67 10.73
CA SER A 54 25.43 23.40 10.45
C SER A 54 26.66 22.76 11.11
N ASN A 55 26.43 22.07 12.22
CA ASN A 55 27.48 21.36 12.98
C ASN A 55 27.67 19.90 12.53
N GLY A 56 27.07 19.50 11.41
CA GLY A 56 27.10 18.12 10.93
C GLY A 56 26.05 17.22 11.53
N LEU A 57 26.03 15.95 11.13
CA LEU A 57 25.06 14.94 11.56
C LEU A 57 25.48 14.24 12.86
N PHE A 58 26.73 14.39 13.29
CA PHE A 58 27.28 13.63 14.41
C PHE A 58 27.98 14.56 15.40
N THR A 59 27.84 14.25 16.67
CA THR A 59 28.59 14.92 17.73
C THR A 59 30.09 14.50 17.70
N ASN A 60 30.34 13.24 17.32
CA ASN A 60 31.68 12.70 17.08
C ASN A 60 31.71 12.06 15.71
N GLU A 61 32.79 12.25 14.98
CA GLU A 61 32.98 11.64 13.64
C GLU A 61 32.89 10.13 13.75
N PRO A 62 32.05 9.47 12.92
CA PRO A 62 31.97 8.03 12.89
C PRO A 62 33.28 7.42 12.33
N THR A 63 33.71 6.30 12.86
CA THR A 63 34.89 5.56 12.41
C THR A 63 34.84 5.14 10.94
N SER A 64 33.63 5.00 10.38
CA SER A 64 33.41 4.78 8.95
C SER A 64 32.05 5.36 8.55
N SER A 65 32.05 6.25 7.58
CA SER A 65 30.85 6.85 7.03
C SER A 65 30.37 6.22 5.72
N GLU A 66 31.13 5.26 5.17
CA GLU A 66 30.90 4.76 3.80
C GLU A 66 29.54 4.09 3.59
N LYS A 67 29.03 3.40 4.61
CA LYS A 67 27.76 2.70 4.57
C LYS A 67 26.66 3.37 5.39
N LEU A 68 26.96 4.50 6.01
CA LEU A 68 25.99 5.21 6.82
C LEU A 68 25.03 5.98 5.92
N ILE A 69 23.75 5.86 6.26
CA ILE A 69 22.65 6.53 5.58
C ILE A 69 21.86 7.30 6.63
N TYR A 70 21.50 8.54 6.32
CA TYR A 70 20.56 9.30 7.12
C TYR A 70 19.27 9.54 6.35
N ILE A 71 18.16 9.60 7.06
CA ILE A 71 16.86 9.89 6.48
C ILE A 71 16.70 11.41 6.43
N ARG A 72 16.57 11.95 5.22
CA ARG A 72 16.41 13.39 4.99
C ARG A 72 14.95 13.81 4.87
N SER A 73 14.09 12.94 4.37
CA SER A 73 12.68 13.25 4.27
C SER A 73 11.80 12.05 4.60
N LEU A 74 10.65 12.34 5.20
CA LEU A 74 9.57 11.40 5.48
C LEU A 74 8.29 11.91 4.83
N THR A 75 7.65 11.08 4.03
CA THR A 75 6.32 11.34 3.49
C THR A 75 5.29 10.57 4.29
N TYR A 76 4.36 11.28 4.87
CA TYR A 76 3.23 10.75 5.63
C TYR A 76 2.02 10.62 4.73
N GLY A 77 1.21 9.61 4.99
CA GLY A 77 -0.02 9.37 4.27
C GLY A 77 -0.74 8.14 4.79
N VAL A 78 -1.71 7.70 4.03
CA VAL A 78 -2.45 6.46 4.29
C VAL A 78 -2.43 5.58 3.05
N SER A 79 -2.48 4.28 3.25
CA SER A 79 -2.58 3.32 2.14
C SER A 79 -3.64 2.28 2.42
N ALA A 80 -4.15 1.69 1.35
CA ALA A 80 -4.98 0.52 1.39
C ALA A 80 -4.51 -0.49 0.36
N TYR A 81 -4.45 -1.74 0.75
CA TYR A 81 -4.30 -2.86 -0.16
C TYR A 81 -5.67 -3.45 -0.46
N PHE A 82 -5.91 -3.82 -1.70
CA PHE A 82 -7.14 -4.50 -2.07
C PHE A 82 -6.89 -5.71 -2.96
N ILE A 83 -7.76 -6.70 -2.82
CA ILE A 83 -7.81 -7.89 -3.67
C ILE A 83 -9.21 -7.99 -4.23
N VAL A 84 -9.33 -8.06 -5.55
CA VAL A 84 -10.58 -8.37 -6.24
C VAL A 84 -10.49 -9.79 -6.79
N ALA A 85 -11.43 -10.62 -6.39
CA ALA A 85 -11.60 -11.98 -6.88
C ALA A 85 -12.80 -12.06 -7.82
N SER A 86 -12.63 -12.65 -8.99
CA SER A 86 -13.67 -12.70 -10.01
C SER A 86 -13.68 -14.03 -10.77
N GLU A 87 -14.86 -14.43 -11.21
CA GLU A 87 -15.06 -15.52 -12.16
C GLU A 87 -14.76 -15.10 -13.61
N ALA A 88 -14.61 -13.81 -13.86
CA ALA A 88 -14.26 -13.26 -15.17
C ALA A 88 -12.74 -13.31 -15.42
N PRO A 89 -12.30 -13.28 -16.69
CA PRO A 89 -10.89 -13.17 -17.04
C PRO A 89 -10.25 -11.89 -16.50
N TYR A 90 -8.98 -11.97 -16.13
CA TYR A 90 -8.23 -10.84 -15.53
C TYR A 90 -8.31 -9.52 -16.34
N LYS A 91 -8.22 -9.61 -17.67
CA LYS A 91 -8.28 -8.41 -18.53
C LYS A 91 -9.62 -7.69 -18.44
N GLU A 92 -10.72 -8.42 -18.35
CA GLU A 92 -12.06 -7.86 -18.22
C GLU A 92 -12.23 -7.20 -16.85
N VAL A 93 -11.75 -7.84 -15.77
CA VAL A 93 -11.76 -7.28 -14.43
C VAL A 93 -10.94 -5.99 -14.37
N LEU A 94 -9.74 -5.98 -14.96
CA LEU A 94 -8.88 -4.81 -14.98
C LEU A 94 -9.50 -3.65 -15.76
N THR A 95 -10.15 -3.93 -16.90
CA THR A 95 -10.85 -2.93 -17.70
C THR A 95 -12.03 -2.35 -16.93
N ALA A 96 -12.89 -3.20 -16.38
CA ALA A 96 -14.03 -2.77 -15.58
C ALA A 96 -13.61 -1.95 -14.34
N PHE A 97 -12.47 -2.30 -13.72
CA PHE A 97 -11.93 -1.55 -12.60
C PHE A 97 -11.44 -0.16 -13.01
N LYS A 98 -10.76 -0.05 -14.14
CA LYS A 98 -10.33 1.25 -14.70
C LYS A 98 -11.50 2.13 -15.10
N ASP A 99 -12.50 1.55 -15.74
CA ASP A 99 -13.69 2.28 -16.18
C ASP A 99 -14.52 2.77 -14.98
N SER A 100 -14.56 1.98 -13.89
CA SER A 100 -15.25 2.35 -12.66
C SER A 100 -14.47 3.36 -11.80
N PHE A 101 -13.16 3.56 -12.04
CA PHE A 101 -12.34 4.46 -11.24
C PHE A 101 -12.79 5.93 -11.33
N MET A 102 -13.35 6.34 -12.45
CA MET A 102 -13.89 7.70 -12.65
C MET A 102 -15.35 7.83 -12.21
N ASP A 103 -16.02 6.70 -11.98
CA ASP A 103 -17.41 6.64 -11.54
C ASP A 103 -17.47 6.40 -10.01
N ASP A 104 -18.55 5.82 -9.54
CA ASP A 104 -18.76 5.49 -8.15
C ASP A 104 -18.67 3.96 -7.92
N TYR A 105 -17.72 3.50 -7.11
CA TYR A 105 -17.61 2.08 -6.74
C TYR A 105 -18.75 1.57 -5.86
N ASN A 106 -19.66 2.43 -5.37
CA ASN A 106 -20.85 1.99 -4.66
C ASN A 106 -21.76 1.13 -5.55
N ASN A 107 -21.66 1.30 -6.86
CA ASN A 107 -22.45 0.54 -7.81
C ASN A 107 -21.54 -0.03 -8.91
N PRO A 108 -20.73 -1.05 -8.58
CA PRO A 108 -19.77 -1.61 -9.51
C PRO A 108 -20.47 -2.17 -10.75
N LYS A 109 -19.96 -1.80 -11.93
CA LYS A 109 -20.54 -2.17 -13.21
C LYS A 109 -19.85 -3.40 -13.82
N GLY A 110 -20.54 -4.01 -14.78
CA GLY A 110 -19.98 -5.11 -15.56
C GLY A 110 -19.57 -6.30 -14.69
N VAL A 111 -18.40 -6.84 -14.96
CA VAL A 111 -17.88 -8.02 -14.24
C VAL A 111 -17.57 -7.75 -12.75
N LEU A 112 -17.42 -6.48 -12.35
CA LEU A 112 -17.21 -6.12 -10.94
C LEU A 112 -18.46 -6.33 -10.09
N HIS A 113 -19.65 -6.28 -10.69
CA HIS A 113 -20.91 -6.50 -9.97
C HIS A 113 -20.96 -7.90 -9.29
N ASN A 114 -20.38 -8.89 -9.96
CA ASN A 114 -20.33 -10.26 -9.47
C ASN A 114 -18.95 -10.62 -8.87
N SER A 115 -18.07 -9.64 -8.71
CA SER A 115 -16.75 -9.84 -8.12
C SER A 115 -16.81 -9.57 -6.61
N LYS A 116 -15.90 -10.22 -5.87
CA LYS A 116 -15.69 -9.96 -4.45
C LYS A 116 -14.44 -9.14 -4.24
N ILE A 117 -14.46 -8.28 -3.26
CA ILE A 117 -13.32 -7.46 -2.87
C ILE A 117 -12.99 -7.66 -1.40
N ILE A 118 -11.69 -7.62 -1.09
CA ILE A 118 -11.17 -7.43 0.26
C ILE A 118 -10.33 -6.16 0.22
N LEU A 119 -10.54 -5.29 1.18
CA LEU A 119 -9.80 -4.07 1.41
C LEU A 119 -9.15 -4.14 2.79
N LEU A 120 -7.83 -3.94 2.84
CA LEU A 120 -7.10 -3.76 4.08
C LEU A 120 -6.70 -2.29 4.20
N THR A 121 -7.19 -1.64 5.23
CA THR A 121 -6.88 -0.23 5.52
C THR A 121 -6.16 -0.13 6.85
N THR A 122 -5.17 0.76 6.93
CA THR A 122 -4.52 1.15 8.17
C THR A 122 -4.53 2.67 8.24
N SER A 123 -5.08 3.23 9.31
CA SER A 123 -5.16 4.68 9.50
C SER A 123 -3.99 5.23 10.31
N ASP A 124 -3.38 4.41 11.14
CA ASP A 124 -2.25 4.75 12.01
C ASP A 124 -1.30 3.55 12.11
N ILE A 125 0.00 3.81 12.24
CA ILE A 125 1.03 2.77 12.37
C ILE A 125 0.85 1.89 13.62
N ASN A 126 0.18 2.41 14.64
CA ASN A 126 -0.07 1.70 15.90
C ASN A 126 -1.40 0.92 15.89
N GLN A 127 -2.16 0.99 14.82
CA GLN A 127 -3.42 0.28 14.68
C GLN A 127 -3.26 -0.97 13.83
N GLU A 128 -4.00 -1.99 14.20
CA GLU A 128 -4.14 -3.16 13.33
C GLU A 128 -4.88 -2.80 12.05
N ALA A 129 -4.52 -3.47 10.95
CA ALA A 129 -5.20 -3.27 9.69
C ALA A 129 -6.66 -3.75 9.79
N GLU A 130 -7.59 -2.91 9.38
CA GLU A 130 -8.99 -3.28 9.27
C GLU A 130 -9.24 -4.02 7.96
N VAL A 131 -9.98 -5.12 8.05
CA VAL A 131 -10.44 -5.89 6.88
C VAL A 131 -11.86 -5.48 6.56
N LYS A 132 -12.10 -5.02 5.34
CA LYS A 132 -13.41 -4.65 4.80
C LYS A 132 -13.65 -5.42 3.52
N ALA A 133 -14.90 -5.73 3.19
CA ALA A 133 -15.20 -6.70 2.14
C ALA A 133 -16.18 -6.17 1.07
N THR A 134 -16.38 -4.86 0.98
CA THR A 134 -17.31 -4.27 0.01
C THR A 134 -16.67 -3.23 -0.89
N PHE A 135 -17.19 -3.10 -2.11
CA PHE A 135 -16.80 -1.99 -3.01
C PHE A 135 -17.18 -0.62 -2.45
N ASN A 136 -18.23 -0.56 -1.62
CA ASN A 136 -18.59 0.66 -0.90
C ASN A 136 -17.50 1.08 0.09
N ASP A 137 -16.83 0.15 0.75
CA ASP A 137 -15.70 0.45 1.64
C ASP A 137 -14.53 1.03 0.86
N LEU A 138 -14.23 0.47 -0.33
CA LEU A 138 -13.22 1.05 -1.22
C LEU A 138 -13.60 2.48 -1.62
N ASN A 139 -14.85 2.71 -2.02
CA ASN A 139 -15.33 4.02 -2.40
C ASN A 139 -15.22 5.03 -1.25
N ASN A 140 -15.59 4.64 -0.05
CA ASN A 140 -15.48 5.48 1.14
C ASN A 140 -14.03 5.81 1.45
N PHE A 141 -13.11 4.85 1.33
CA PHE A 141 -11.68 5.09 1.51
C PHE A 141 -11.15 6.06 0.44
N LEU A 142 -11.53 5.90 -0.83
CA LEU A 142 -11.09 6.78 -1.91
C LEU A 142 -11.59 8.22 -1.75
N LYS A 143 -12.82 8.40 -1.25
CA LYS A 143 -13.43 9.73 -1.03
C LYS A 143 -12.91 10.42 0.23
N ASN A 144 -12.57 9.66 1.27
CA ASN A 144 -12.14 10.21 2.55
C ASN A 144 -11.04 9.36 3.21
N PRO A 145 -9.84 9.32 2.62
CA PRO A 145 -8.76 8.46 3.09
C PRO A 145 -8.22 8.84 4.47
N PHE A 146 -8.28 10.13 4.85
CA PHE A 146 -7.82 10.66 6.15
C PHE A 146 -8.99 10.82 7.12
N MET A 147 -9.70 9.75 7.41
CA MET A 147 -10.91 9.75 8.22
C MET A 147 -10.77 10.57 9.52
N GLY A 148 -11.61 11.61 9.66
CA GLY A 148 -11.79 12.35 10.93
C GLY A 148 -10.91 13.58 11.16
N GLY A 149 -10.19 14.10 10.16
CA GLY A 149 -9.56 15.44 10.21
C GLY A 149 -8.37 15.62 11.16
N LYS A 150 -8.03 14.62 11.97
CA LYS A 150 -6.88 14.59 12.88
C LYS A 150 -5.84 13.52 12.55
N ILE A 151 -6.09 12.74 11.51
CA ILE A 151 -5.23 11.64 11.14
C ILE A 151 -4.28 12.14 10.07
N TYR A 152 -3.00 12.19 10.39
CA TYR A 152 -1.94 12.56 9.45
C TYR A 152 -1.42 11.36 8.66
N GLY A 153 -1.95 10.17 8.95
CA GLY A 153 -1.44 8.93 8.44
C GLY A 153 -0.15 8.49 9.15
N TYR A 154 0.64 7.72 8.45
CA TYR A 154 1.90 7.16 8.93
C TYR A 154 3.00 7.33 7.87
N PRO A 155 4.28 7.17 8.24
CA PRO A 155 5.37 7.24 7.28
C PRO A 155 5.23 6.15 6.20
N ILE A 156 4.98 6.54 4.94
CA ILE A 156 4.82 5.63 3.81
C ILE A 156 6.07 5.57 2.92
N TYR A 157 6.81 6.69 2.88
CA TYR A 157 8.07 6.79 2.15
C TYR A 157 9.11 7.52 2.96
N CYS A 158 10.36 7.14 2.77
CA CYS A 158 11.50 7.92 3.23
C CYS A 158 12.52 8.06 2.10
N THR A 159 13.24 9.18 2.11
CA THR A 159 14.40 9.37 1.25
C THR A 159 15.66 9.39 2.11
N GLY A 160 16.53 8.41 1.87
CA GLY A 160 17.83 8.30 2.51
C GLY A 160 18.94 8.89 1.66
N PHE A 161 20.00 9.37 2.33
CA PHE A 161 21.19 9.89 1.70
C PHE A 161 22.42 9.27 2.35
N TYR A 162 23.44 8.99 1.53
CA TYR A 162 24.72 8.56 2.07
C TYR A 162 25.39 9.72 2.81
N VAL A 163 25.85 9.47 4.02
CA VAL A 163 26.57 10.47 4.85
C VAL A 163 27.83 10.94 4.15
N LYS A 164 28.58 10.01 3.53
CA LYS A 164 29.87 10.30 2.87
C LYS A 164 29.83 11.38 1.79
N ASN A 165 28.78 11.40 0.98
CA ASN A 165 28.77 12.20 -0.24
C ASN A 165 27.43 12.90 -0.52
N ASN A 166 26.49 12.79 0.38
CA ASN A 166 25.15 13.37 0.28
C ASN A 166 24.39 12.96 -0.99
N LYS A 167 24.69 11.80 -1.54
CA LYS A 167 23.94 11.22 -2.67
C LYS A 167 22.75 10.43 -2.17
N ILE A 168 21.70 10.43 -2.96
CA ILE A 168 20.49 9.66 -2.65
C ILE A 168 20.85 8.17 -2.55
N PHE A 169 20.39 7.55 -1.47
CA PHE A 169 20.42 6.10 -1.33
C PHE A 169 19.31 5.49 -2.19
N THR A 170 19.71 4.65 -3.12
CA THR A 170 18.79 3.81 -3.88
C THR A 170 19.00 2.37 -3.45
N ARG A 171 17.92 1.72 -3.02
CA ARG A 171 17.97 0.28 -2.75
C ARG A 171 18.11 -0.44 -4.09
N GLU A 172 19.19 -1.15 -4.26
CA GLU A 172 19.31 -2.10 -5.38
C GLU A 172 18.28 -3.21 -5.19
N SER A 173 17.50 -3.45 -6.23
CA SER A 173 16.43 -4.46 -6.26
C SER A 173 17.00 -5.86 -6.50
#